data_8e9c025037cd722736bcca4afb8a03b8
#
_entry.id   8e9c025037cd722736bcca4afb8a03b8
#
_cell.length_a   1.000
_cell.length_b   1.000
_cell.length_c   1.000
_cell.angle_alpha   90.00
_cell.angle_beta   90.00
_cell.angle_gamma   90.00
#
_symmetry.space_group_name_H-M   'P 1'
#
loop_
_entity.id
_entity.type
_entity.pdbx_description
1 polymer ?
#
loop_
_entity_poly.entity_id
_entity_poly.type
_entity_poly.pdbx_seq_one_letter_code
_entity_poly.pdbx_strand_id
1 'polypeptide(L)'
;LIKNFKVNFDNYNNQLIKLEKYRSSLIQRFLKQENFNYNLELKLLINQIKANGTIPFSKYARHAFIGKKFLNSLKLKKIISLKSYNFIINSIDTIASKYIELEKKASKDKKFKKLFYKYFFHLRPGTYDIRVNRYKKSLDNEGISNFEDILSYSNNKIIINKKDFINIEKFLLKHNFEFDAKMLINFCVSSIKLRENSKFIFTRSLSDMLELIK
;
A
#
# COMPACT_ATOMS: atom_id res chain seq x y z
N LEU A 1 18.72 -4.58 -7.24
CA LEU A 1 17.41 -4.10 -6.78
C LEU A 1 16.29 -4.56 -7.71
N ILE A 2 16.29 -4.13 -8.99
CA ILE A 2 15.22 -4.41 -9.95
C ILE A 2 15.12 -5.91 -10.26
N LYS A 3 16.22 -6.62 -10.46
CA LYS A 3 16.22 -8.07 -10.74
C LYS A 3 15.47 -8.87 -9.66
N ASN A 4 15.67 -8.53 -8.39
CA ASN A 4 15.17 -9.31 -7.26
C ASN A 4 13.95 -8.65 -6.57
N PHE A 5 13.29 -7.68 -7.23
CA PHE A 5 12.25 -6.90 -6.56
C PHE A 5 11.07 -7.77 -6.09
N LYS A 6 10.69 -8.80 -6.85
CA LYS A 6 9.58 -9.68 -6.48
C LYS A 6 9.85 -10.39 -5.16
N VAL A 7 11.00 -11.04 -5.02
CA VAL A 7 11.38 -11.73 -3.78
C VAL A 7 11.40 -10.79 -2.59
N ASN A 8 11.95 -9.58 -2.77
CA ASN A 8 11.98 -8.57 -1.71
C ASN A 8 10.56 -8.13 -1.33
N PHE A 9 9.69 -7.92 -2.33
CA PHE A 9 8.33 -7.47 -2.09
C PHE A 9 7.48 -8.56 -1.44
N ASP A 10 7.66 -9.84 -1.81
CA ASP A 10 7.01 -10.95 -1.15
C ASP A 10 7.39 -11.02 0.33
N ASN A 11 8.68 -10.83 0.67
CA ASN A 11 9.14 -10.77 2.05
C ASN A 11 8.49 -9.61 2.83
N TYR A 12 8.37 -8.41 2.21
CA TYR A 12 7.73 -7.27 2.87
C TYR A 12 6.21 -7.47 3.02
N ASN A 13 5.57 -8.08 2.02
CA ASN A 13 4.16 -8.44 2.08
C ASN A 13 3.89 -9.44 3.21
N ASN A 14 4.74 -10.46 3.36
CA ASN A 14 4.63 -11.44 4.43
C ASN A 14 4.75 -10.79 5.82
N GLN A 15 5.60 -9.77 5.98
CA GLN A 15 5.68 -9.01 7.22
C GLN A 15 4.38 -8.24 7.50
N LEU A 16 3.80 -7.58 6.48
CA LEU A 16 2.52 -6.86 6.62
C LEU A 16 1.35 -7.80 6.93
N ILE A 17 1.33 -8.99 6.34
CA ILE A 17 0.33 -10.03 6.63
C ILE A 17 0.46 -10.50 8.09
N LYS A 18 1.69 -10.70 8.58
CA LYS A 18 1.92 -11.03 10.00
C LYS A 18 1.38 -9.95 10.93
N LEU A 19 1.61 -8.69 10.61
CA LEU A 19 1.09 -7.57 11.39
C LEU A 19 -0.44 -7.59 11.44
N GLU A 20 -1.11 -7.79 10.30
CA GLU A 20 -2.57 -7.79 10.25
C GLU A 20 -3.18 -8.99 10.99
N LYS A 21 -2.57 -10.16 10.89
CA LYS A 21 -2.98 -11.34 11.68
C LYS A 21 -2.83 -11.09 13.18
N TYR A 22 -1.72 -10.49 13.61
CA TYR A 22 -1.51 -10.10 15.00
C TYR A 22 -2.56 -9.09 15.46
N ARG A 23 -2.80 -8.02 14.68
CA ARG A 23 -3.83 -7.01 14.94
C ARG A 23 -5.21 -7.65 15.13
N SER A 24 -5.62 -8.50 14.21
CA SER A 24 -6.93 -9.16 14.25
C SER A 24 -7.08 -10.03 15.50
N SER A 25 -6.07 -10.81 15.86
CA SER A 25 -6.06 -11.64 17.08
C SER A 25 -6.13 -10.77 18.34
N LEU A 26 -5.38 -9.66 18.39
CA LEU A 26 -5.39 -8.74 19.52
C LEU A 26 -6.78 -8.14 19.73
N ILE A 27 -7.43 -7.64 18.67
CA ILE A 27 -8.77 -7.05 18.77
C ILE A 27 -9.80 -8.10 19.19
N GLN A 28 -9.68 -9.34 18.73
CA GLN A 28 -10.57 -10.44 19.20
C GLN A 28 -10.44 -10.68 20.69
N ARG A 29 -9.21 -10.79 21.23
CA ARG A 29 -8.97 -10.97 22.65
C ARG A 29 -9.50 -9.80 23.48
N PHE A 30 -9.27 -8.58 23.02
CA PHE A 30 -9.80 -7.36 23.63
C PHE A 30 -11.33 -7.39 23.74
N LEU A 31 -12.02 -7.70 22.63
CA LEU A 31 -13.49 -7.73 22.58
C LEU A 31 -14.10 -8.84 23.46
N LYS A 32 -13.40 -9.96 23.62
CA LYS A 32 -13.83 -11.07 24.50
C LYS A 32 -13.47 -10.87 25.96
N GLN A 33 -12.70 -9.82 26.29
CA GLN A 33 -12.19 -9.56 27.66
C GLN A 33 -11.38 -10.71 28.25
N GLU A 34 -10.77 -11.55 27.42
CA GLU A 34 -9.98 -12.72 27.85
C GLU A 34 -8.60 -12.27 28.35
N ASN A 35 -8.41 -12.24 29.70
CA ASN A 35 -7.12 -12.00 30.36
C ASN A 35 -6.24 -10.92 29.70
N PHE A 36 -6.86 -9.78 29.38
CA PHE A 36 -6.22 -8.73 28.57
C PHE A 36 -5.35 -7.82 29.44
N ASN A 37 -4.03 -8.00 29.36
CA ASN A 37 -3.07 -7.09 29.99
C ASN A 37 -2.73 -5.94 29.04
N TYR A 38 -3.37 -4.77 29.24
CA TYR A 38 -3.23 -3.60 28.39
C TYR A 38 -1.77 -3.16 28.17
N ASN A 39 -0.97 -3.06 29.23
CA ASN A 39 0.42 -2.58 29.13
C ASN A 39 1.28 -3.53 28.30
N LEU A 40 1.13 -4.83 28.51
CA LEU A 40 1.86 -5.85 27.77
C LEU A 40 1.43 -5.86 26.30
N GLU A 41 0.13 -5.88 26.05
CA GLU A 41 -0.42 -5.95 24.67
C GLU A 41 -0.09 -4.69 23.85
N LEU A 42 -0.13 -3.51 24.45
CA LEU A 42 0.30 -2.27 23.79
C LEU A 42 1.79 -2.30 23.45
N LYS A 43 2.64 -2.75 24.36
CA LYS A 43 4.09 -2.90 24.12
C LYS A 43 4.36 -3.88 22.97
N LEU A 44 3.67 -5.01 22.96
CA LEU A 44 3.80 -6.01 21.90
C LEU A 44 3.30 -5.46 20.56
N LEU A 45 2.15 -4.76 20.55
CA LEU A 45 1.60 -4.16 19.35
C LEU A 45 2.55 -3.10 18.75
N ILE A 46 3.15 -2.24 19.58
CA ILE A 46 4.14 -1.26 19.15
C ILE A 46 5.33 -1.95 18.46
N ASN A 47 5.84 -3.03 19.06
CA ASN A 47 6.94 -3.79 18.48
C ASN A 47 6.55 -4.42 17.13
N GLN A 48 5.34 -4.98 17.03
CA GLN A 48 4.82 -5.53 15.77
C GLN A 48 4.66 -4.44 14.70
N ILE A 49 4.12 -3.27 15.05
CA ILE A 49 3.99 -2.13 14.13
C ILE A 49 5.35 -1.69 13.62
N LYS A 50 6.36 -1.59 14.49
CA LYS A 50 7.74 -1.22 14.07
C LYS A 50 8.33 -2.27 13.14
N ALA A 51 8.35 -3.54 13.54
CA ALA A 51 9.04 -4.60 12.81
C ALA A 51 8.32 -4.99 11.51
N ASN A 52 7.00 -5.16 11.57
CA ASN A 52 6.21 -5.71 10.46
C ASN A 52 5.35 -4.66 9.72
N GLY A 53 5.39 -3.41 10.14
CA GLY A 53 4.66 -2.31 9.51
C GLY A 53 5.60 -1.22 8.99
N THR A 54 6.26 -0.48 9.91
CA THR A 54 7.08 0.69 9.55
C THR A 54 8.29 0.30 8.71
N ILE A 55 8.98 -0.79 9.03
CA ILE A 55 10.16 -1.24 8.26
C ILE A 55 9.79 -1.63 6.83
N PRO A 56 8.82 -2.52 6.56
CA PRO A 56 8.39 -2.81 5.20
C PRO A 56 7.93 -1.57 4.44
N PHE A 57 7.12 -0.71 5.06
CA PHE A 57 6.67 0.53 4.44
C PHE A 57 7.83 1.43 4.03
N SER A 58 8.83 1.62 4.89
CA SER A 58 9.99 2.46 4.58
C SER A 58 10.81 1.91 3.39
N LYS A 59 10.90 0.59 3.28
CA LYS A 59 11.53 -0.08 2.13
C LYS A 59 10.73 0.14 0.85
N TYR A 60 9.40 -0.04 0.88
CA TYR A 60 8.53 0.28 -0.25
C TYR A 60 8.60 1.75 -0.65
N ALA A 61 8.66 2.67 0.31
CA ALA A 61 8.80 4.10 0.03
C ALA A 61 10.06 4.39 -0.77
N ARG A 62 11.21 3.81 -0.39
CA ARG A 62 12.47 3.95 -1.15
C ARG A 62 12.35 3.40 -2.57
N HIS A 63 11.77 2.21 -2.74
CA HIS A 63 11.56 1.61 -4.06
C HIS A 63 10.64 2.46 -4.92
N ALA A 64 9.57 3.01 -4.35
CA ALA A 64 8.63 3.87 -5.05
C ALA A 64 9.28 5.20 -5.50
N PHE A 65 10.14 5.80 -4.66
CA PHE A 65 10.92 6.96 -5.07
C PHE A 65 11.86 6.66 -6.23
N ILE A 66 12.56 5.53 -6.18
CA ILE A 66 13.43 5.08 -7.26
C ILE A 66 12.61 4.85 -8.53
N GLY A 67 11.50 4.10 -8.46
CA GLY A 67 10.64 3.84 -9.60
C GLY A 67 10.07 5.10 -10.24
N LYS A 68 9.59 6.05 -9.42
CA LYS A 68 9.09 7.35 -9.89
C LYS A 68 10.19 8.18 -10.55
N LYS A 69 11.40 8.17 -10.00
CA LYS A 69 12.58 8.86 -10.59
C LYS A 69 12.97 8.24 -11.92
N PHE A 70 12.96 6.91 -12.04
CA PHE A 70 13.20 6.24 -13.33
C PHE A 70 12.19 6.69 -14.39
N LEU A 71 10.89 6.59 -14.12
CA LEU A 71 9.84 7.00 -15.04
C LEU A 71 9.99 8.48 -15.47
N ASN A 72 10.27 9.35 -14.50
CA ASN A 72 10.46 10.76 -14.78
C ASN A 72 11.72 11.02 -15.64
N SER A 73 12.81 10.30 -15.37
CA SER A 73 14.04 10.40 -16.16
C SER A 73 13.85 9.94 -17.61
N LEU A 74 13.10 8.83 -17.81
CA LEU A 74 12.76 8.35 -19.17
C LEU A 74 11.96 9.41 -19.92
N LYS A 75 11.01 10.09 -19.27
CA LYS A 75 10.24 11.19 -19.84
C LYS A 75 11.14 12.39 -20.19
N LEU A 76 11.97 12.85 -19.24
CA LEU A 76 12.86 14.00 -19.44
C LEU A 76 13.88 13.78 -20.56
N LYS A 77 14.40 12.56 -20.68
CA LYS A 77 15.30 12.14 -21.77
C LYS A 77 14.58 11.86 -23.08
N LYS A 78 13.25 12.11 -23.16
CA LYS A 78 12.41 11.85 -24.34
C LYS A 78 12.48 10.39 -24.86
N ILE A 79 12.81 9.44 -23.96
CA ILE A 79 12.81 8.00 -24.27
C ILE A 79 11.36 7.51 -24.34
N ILE A 80 10.50 8.04 -23.45
CA ILE A 80 9.06 7.85 -23.51
C ILE A 80 8.34 9.18 -23.70
N SER A 81 7.20 9.13 -24.37
CA SER A 81 6.32 10.29 -24.57
C SER A 81 5.65 10.71 -23.25
N LEU A 82 5.25 11.98 -23.13
CA LEU A 82 4.44 12.46 -22.02
C LEU A 82 3.12 11.67 -21.91
N LYS A 83 2.53 11.30 -23.03
CA LYS A 83 1.30 10.49 -23.08
C LYS A 83 1.50 9.13 -22.44
N SER A 84 2.58 8.42 -22.77
CA SER A 84 2.90 7.12 -22.16
C SER A 84 3.23 7.26 -20.67
N TYR A 85 3.97 8.28 -20.26
CA TYR A 85 4.25 8.57 -18.86
C TYR A 85 2.95 8.75 -18.06
N ASN A 86 2.06 9.64 -18.51
CA ASN A 86 0.78 9.90 -17.86
C ASN A 86 -0.11 8.65 -17.83
N PHE A 87 -0.11 7.87 -18.91
CA PHE A 87 -0.85 6.62 -18.97
C PHE A 87 -0.35 5.61 -17.92
N ILE A 88 0.98 5.42 -17.80
CA ILE A 88 1.55 4.53 -16.79
C ILE A 88 1.14 4.99 -15.39
N ILE A 89 1.33 6.27 -15.06
CA ILE A 89 1.01 6.80 -13.72
C ILE A 89 -0.48 6.66 -13.40
N ASN A 90 -1.37 6.99 -14.33
CA ASN A 90 -2.81 6.94 -14.15
C ASN A 90 -3.38 5.51 -14.12
N SER A 91 -2.65 4.54 -14.68
CA SER A 91 -3.04 3.12 -14.65
C SER A 91 -2.73 2.42 -13.32
N ILE A 92 -2.02 3.08 -12.40
CA ILE A 92 -1.67 2.49 -11.11
C ILE A 92 -2.90 2.53 -10.20
N ASP A 93 -3.52 1.36 -10.03
CA ASP A 93 -4.62 1.17 -9.09
C ASP A 93 -4.07 1.10 -7.66
N THR A 94 -4.33 2.15 -6.87
CA THR A 94 -3.89 2.27 -5.48
C THR A 94 -5.08 2.30 -4.54
N ILE A 95 -4.84 2.04 -3.26
CA ILE A 95 -5.89 2.17 -2.23
C ILE A 95 -6.40 3.62 -2.13
N ALA A 96 -5.59 4.62 -2.48
CA ALA A 96 -6.00 6.02 -2.53
C ALA A 96 -7.01 6.27 -3.66
N SER A 97 -6.82 5.65 -4.84
CA SER A 97 -7.80 5.71 -5.94
C SER A 97 -9.13 5.08 -5.51
N LYS A 98 -9.07 3.95 -4.83
CA LYS A 98 -10.26 3.27 -4.28
C LYS A 98 -10.98 4.09 -3.23
N TYR A 99 -10.23 4.82 -2.39
CA TYR A 99 -10.80 5.75 -1.41
C TYR A 99 -11.66 6.82 -2.11
N ILE A 100 -11.08 7.52 -3.08
CA ILE A 100 -11.77 8.59 -3.83
C ILE A 100 -13.00 8.06 -4.55
N GLU A 101 -12.91 6.88 -5.18
CA GLU A 101 -14.03 6.26 -5.87
C GLU A 101 -15.17 5.90 -4.92
N LEU A 102 -14.86 5.23 -3.80
CA LEU A 102 -15.87 4.82 -2.82
C LEU A 102 -16.46 6.00 -2.08
N GLU A 103 -15.68 7.04 -1.77
CA GLU A 103 -16.17 8.28 -1.14
C GLU A 103 -17.24 8.96 -2.02
N LYS A 104 -16.96 9.11 -3.32
CA LYS A 104 -17.92 9.67 -4.29
C LYS A 104 -19.21 8.83 -4.42
N LYS A 105 -19.09 7.50 -4.36
CA LYS A 105 -20.26 6.60 -4.40
C LYS A 105 -21.03 6.59 -3.07
N ALA A 106 -20.33 6.66 -1.95
CA ALA A 106 -20.90 6.65 -0.61
C ALA A 106 -21.76 7.87 -0.31
N SER A 107 -21.50 9.02 -0.96
CA SER A 107 -22.34 10.21 -0.86
C SER A 107 -23.73 10.02 -1.50
N LYS A 108 -23.89 9.05 -2.41
CA LYS A 108 -25.11 8.84 -3.19
C LYS A 108 -25.89 7.58 -2.82
N ASP A 109 -25.24 6.58 -2.22
CA ASP A 109 -25.83 5.26 -1.97
C ASP A 109 -25.36 4.66 -0.64
N LYS A 110 -26.32 4.26 0.21
CA LYS A 110 -26.09 3.65 1.53
C LYS A 110 -25.27 2.36 1.47
N LYS A 111 -25.39 1.56 0.39
CA LYS A 111 -24.59 0.34 0.20
C LYS A 111 -23.11 0.66 0.08
N PHE A 112 -22.77 1.67 -0.74
CA PHE A 112 -21.39 2.12 -0.88
C PHE A 112 -20.87 2.82 0.38
N LYS A 113 -21.73 3.50 1.13
CA LYS A 113 -21.38 4.06 2.44
C LYS A 113 -20.95 2.97 3.42
N LYS A 114 -21.69 1.84 3.51
CA LYS A 114 -21.31 0.70 4.34
C LYS A 114 -19.96 0.11 3.88
N LEU A 115 -19.76 -0.03 2.57
CA LEU A 115 -18.52 -0.54 1.98
C LEU A 115 -17.34 0.40 2.27
N PHE A 116 -17.52 1.71 2.14
CA PHE A 116 -16.52 2.72 2.48
C PHE A 116 -16.07 2.59 3.94
N TYR A 117 -17.00 2.55 4.89
CA TYR A 117 -16.66 2.36 6.30
C TYR A 117 -15.97 1.02 6.57
N LYS A 118 -16.36 -0.07 5.90
CA LYS A 118 -15.70 -1.37 6.04
C LYS A 118 -14.21 -1.31 5.67
N TYR A 119 -13.85 -0.58 4.62
CA TYR A 119 -12.44 -0.43 4.21
C TYR A 119 -11.69 0.61 5.02
N PHE A 120 -12.29 1.77 5.26
CA PHE A 120 -11.62 2.98 5.71
C PHE A 120 -11.96 3.40 7.14
N PHE A 121 -12.61 2.54 7.93
CA PHE A 121 -13.05 2.84 9.30
C PHE A 121 -11.93 3.37 10.21
N HIS A 122 -10.71 2.90 10.00
CA HIS A 122 -9.55 3.22 10.83
C HIS A 122 -8.93 4.60 10.52
N LEU A 123 -9.29 5.20 9.39
CA LEU A 123 -8.74 6.50 9.01
C LEU A 123 -9.29 7.60 9.91
N ARG A 124 -8.44 8.61 10.12
CA ARG A 124 -8.75 9.83 10.88
C ARG A 124 -8.60 11.05 9.97
N PRO A 125 -9.49 12.06 10.04
CA PRO A 125 -9.28 13.32 9.35
C PRO A 125 -7.96 13.98 9.80
N GLY A 126 -7.12 14.31 8.84
CA GLY A 126 -5.87 15.04 9.07
C GLY A 126 -4.70 14.17 9.47
N THR A 127 -4.56 13.79 10.72
CA THR A 127 -3.36 13.15 11.28
C THR A 127 -3.68 12.00 12.22
N TYR A 128 -2.65 11.25 12.64
CA TYR A 128 -2.75 10.24 13.70
C TYR A 128 -2.74 10.89 15.10
N ASP A 129 -3.53 11.92 15.30
CA ASP A 129 -3.75 12.56 16.59
C ASP A 129 -4.76 11.72 17.40
N ILE A 130 -4.38 11.31 18.60
CA ILE A 130 -5.23 10.52 19.50
C ILE A 130 -6.54 11.24 19.83
N ARG A 131 -6.56 12.57 19.87
CA ARG A 131 -7.73 13.40 20.17
C ARG A 131 -8.77 13.38 19.04
N VAL A 132 -8.34 13.12 17.81
CA VAL A 132 -9.23 13.06 16.63
C VAL A 132 -9.84 11.66 16.53
N ASN A 133 -11.18 11.60 16.43
CA ASN A 133 -11.87 10.34 16.24
C ASN A 133 -11.64 9.78 14.84
N ARG A 134 -11.51 8.47 14.73
CA ARG A 134 -11.56 7.78 13.46
C ARG A 134 -12.99 7.73 12.89
N TYR A 135 -13.17 7.36 11.63
CA TYR A 135 -14.48 7.31 10.99
C TYR A 135 -15.47 6.38 11.70
N LYS A 136 -15.02 5.28 12.28
CA LYS A 136 -15.83 4.40 13.11
C LYS A 136 -15.20 4.28 14.50
N LYS A 137 -15.92 4.70 15.54
CA LYS A 137 -15.40 4.76 16.91
C LYS A 137 -15.16 3.37 17.54
N SER A 138 -16.00 2.36 17.21
CA SER A 138 -15.87 1.04 17.81
C SER A 138 -14.63 0.29 17.29
N LEU A 139 -13.94 -0.38 18.21
CA LEU A 139 -13.03 -1.45 17.85
C LEU A 139 -13.88 -2.63 17.38
N ASP A 140 -13.70 -3.07 16.17
CA ASP A 140 -14.31 -4.28 15.66
C ASP A 140 -13.33 -5.05 14.80
N ASN A 141 -13.63 -6.33 14.67
CA ASN A 141 -12.81 -7.23 13.89
C ASN A 141 -13.29 -7.34 12.43
N GLU A 142 -14.09 -6.38 11.94
CA GLU A 142 -14.46 -6.33 10.54
C GLU A 142 -13.18 -6.19 9.70
N GLY A 143 -12.60 -7.35 9.38
CA GLY A 143 -11.43 -7.45 8.52
C GLY A 143 -11.80 -7.12 7.07
N ILE A 144 -10.83 -6.66 6.32
CA ILE A 144 -10.92 -6.71 4.86
C ILE A 144 -10.79 -8.18 4.51
N SER A 145 -11.85 -8.77 3.97
CA SER A 145 -11.91 -10.20 3.65
C SER A 145 -10.84 -10.66 2.65
N ASN A 146 -10.30 -9.73 1.83
CA ASN A 146 -9.29 -9.99 0.81
C ASN A 146 -8.10 -9.05 1.00
N PHE A 147 -7.47 -9.15 2.17
CA PHE A 147 -6.31 -8.36 2.51
C PHE A 147 -5.11 -8.62 1.58
N GLU A 148 -4.95 -9.87 1.15
CA GLU A 148 -3.91 -10.29 0.23
C GLU A 148 -4.06 -9.64 -1.15
N ASP A 149 -5.30 -9.36 -1.60
CA ASP A 149 -5.55 -8.66 -2.86
C ASP A 149 -5.01 -7.22 -2.84
N ILE A 150 -4.99 -6.57 -1.66
CA ILE A 150 -4.43 -5.23 -1.51
C ILE A 150 -2.91 -5.26 -1.73
N LEU A 151 -2.25 -6.34 -1.30
CA LEU A 151 -0.81 -6.54 -1.45
C LEU A 151 -0.43 -7.21 -2.77
N SER A 152 -1.39 -7.56 -3.61
CA SER A 152 -1.10 -8.17 -4.91
C SER A 152 -0.33 -7.22 -5.82
N TYR A 153 0.58 -7.77 -6.62
CA TYR A 153 1.22 -7.04 -7.70
C TYR A 153 0.18 -6.55 -8.70
N SER A 154 0.48 -5.43 -9.35
CA SER A 154 -0.36 -4.98 -10.45
C SER A 154 -0.23 -5.96 -11.62
N ASN A 155 -1.27 -6.79 -11.82
CA ASN A 155 -1.40 -7.63 -13.01
C ASN A 155 -2.04 -6.87 -14.19
N ASN A 156 -2.29 -5.58 -14.02
CA ASN A 156 -2.83 -4.77 -15.10
C ASN A 156 -1.85 -4.80 -16.27
N LYS A 157 -2.32 -5.18 -17.45
CA LYS A 157 -1.57 -5.02 -18.69
C LYS A 157 -1.19 -3.55 -18.80
N ILE A 158 0.06 -3.25 -18.48
CA ILE A 158 0.59 -1.90 -18.64
C ILE A 158 0.69 -1.68 -20.14
N ILE A 159 -0.28 -0.99 -20.69
CA ILE A 159 -0.30 -0.67 -22.11
C ILE A 159 0.59 0.53 -22.32
N ILE A 160 1.83 0.29 -22.63
CA ILE A 160 2.73 1.32 -23.14
C ILE A 160 2.73 1.28 -24.65
N ASN A 161 2.89 2.42 -25.30
CA ASN A 161 3.05 2.49 -26.74
C ASN A 161 4.24 1.62 -27.16
N LYS A 162 4.07 0.79 -28.20
CA LYS A 162 5.10 -0.11 -28.73
C LYS A 162 6.41 0.63 -29.07
N LYS A 163 6.33 1.83 -29.62
CA LYS A 163 7.51 2.67 -29.91
C LYS A 163 8.27 3.03 -28.64
N ASP A 164 7.57 3.50 -27.61
CA ASP A 164 8.19 3.89 -26.33
C ASP A 164 8.79 2.68 -25.62
N PHE A 165 8.13 1.53 -25.70
CA PHE A 165 8.67 0.28 -25.14
C PHE A 165 10.01 -0.10 -25.81
N ILE A 166 10.07 -0.06 -27.16
CA ILE A 166 11.31 -0.33 -27.91
C ILE A 166 12.40 0.69 -27.55
N ASN A 167 12.04 1.95 -27.36
CA ASN A 167 13.00 2.99 -26.97
C ASN A 167 13.60 2.71 -25.59
N ILE A 168 12.79 2.24 -24.62
CA ILE A 168 13.31 1.82 -23.32
C ILE A 168 14.29 0.66 -23.48
N GLU A 169 13.94 -0.37 -24.26
CA GLU A 169 14.82 -1.52 -24.51
C GLU A 169 16.17 -1.08 -25.08
N LYS A 170 16.14 -0.26 -26.14
CA LYS A 170 17.37 0.28 -26.75
C LYS A 170 18.20 1.08 -25.76
N PHE A 171 17.56 1.87 -24.91
CA PHE A 171 18.24 2.66 -23.89
C PHE A 171 18.92 1.76 -22.86
N LEU A 172 18.21 0.73 -22.36
CA LEU A 172 18.74 -0.20 -21.35
C LEU A 172 19.93 -0.99 -21.92
N LEU A 173 19.82 -1.49 -23.15
CA LEU A 173 20.90 -2.19 -23.84
C LEU A 173 22.14 -1.30 -24.03
N LYS A 174 21.93 -0.07 -24.50
CA LYS A 174 23.01 0.90 -24.72
C LYS A 174 23.80 1.21 -23.44
N HIS A 175 23.16 1.13 -22.29
CA HIS A 175 23.78 1.43 -20.98
C HIS A 175 24.10 0.18 -20.16
N ASN A 176 24.10 -1.00 -20.80
CA ASN A 176 24.47 -2.28 -20.21
C ASN A 176 23.66 -2.61 -18.93
N PHE A 177 22.35 -2.24 -18.90
CA PHE A 177 21.48 -2.68 -17.83
C PHE A 177 21.14 -4.16 -17.99
N GLU A 178 21.22 -4.90 -16.90
CA GLU A 178 20.96 -6.35 -16.87
C GLU A 178 19.48 -6.72 -16.64
N PHE A 179 18.55 -5.85 -17.01
CA PHE A 179 17.11 -6.05 -16.94
C PHE A 179 16.42 -5.40 -18.13
N ASP A 180 15.28 -5.94 -18.53
CA ASP A 180 14.48 -5.49 -19.66
C ASP A 180 13.47 -4.37 -19.32
N ALA A 181 12.85 -3.78 -20.33
CA ALA A 181 11.85 -2.73 -20.17
C ALA A 181 10.62 -3.20 -19.39
N LYS A 182 10.18 -4.44 -19.58
CA LYS A 182 9.06 -5.03 -18.88
C LYS A 182 9.34 -5.12 -17.38
N MET A 183 10.53 -5.55 -17.01
CA MET A 183 11.01 -5.66 -15.64
C MET A 183 11.09 -4.29 -14.97
N LEU A 184 11.65 -3.29 -15.67
CA LEU A 184 11.72 -1.91 -15.19
C LEU A 184 10.34 -1.31 -14.95
N ILE A 185 9.43 -1.42 -15.90
CA ILE A 185 8.09 -0.86 -15.78
C ILE A 185 7.31 -1.56 -14.66
N ASN A 186 7.38 -2.89 -14.59
CA ASN A 186 6.73 -3.65 -13.51
C ASN A 186 7.28 -3.26 -12.13
N PHE A 187 8.58 -3.08 -12.00
CA PHE A 187 9.18 -2.57 -10.76
C PHE A 187 8.65 -1.18 -10.40
N CYS A 188 8.62 -0.25 -11.35
CA CYS A 188 8.14 1.11 -11.11
C CYS A 188 6.68 1.13 -10.66
N VAL A 189 5.81 0.44 -11.38
CA VAL A 189 4.37 0.40 -11.10
C VAL A 189 4.09 -0.31 -9.78
N SER A 190 4.68 -1.49 -9.57
CA SER A 190 4.47 -2.27 -8.35
C SER A 190 4.98 -1.55 -7.11
N SER A 191 6.14 -0.89 -7.18
CA SER A 191 6.68 -0.15 -6.03
C SER A 191 5.81 1.04 -5.65
N ILE A 192 5.25 1.78 -6.61
CA ILE A 192 4.34 2.90 -6.35
C ILE A 192 3.03 2.39 -5.73
N LYS A 193 2.43 1.35 -6.31
CA LYS A 193 1.21 0.73 -5.78
C LYS A 193 1.41 0.22 -4.36
N LEU A 194 2.44 -0.59 -4.14
CA LEU A 194 2.67 -1.24 -2.85
C LEU A 194 3.09 -0.28 -1.74
N ARG A 195 3.73 0.85 -2.08
CA ARG A 195 3.97 1.91 -1.10
C ARG A 195 2.66 2.43 -0.50
N GLU A 196 1.68 2.77 -1.33
CA GLU A 196 0.40 3.29 -0.84
C GLU A 196 -0.39 2.22 -0.08
N ASN A 197 -0.42 1.00 -0.61
CA ASN A 197 -1.14 -0.11 -0.01
C ASN A 197 -0.51 -0.55 1.32
N SER A 198 0.82 -0.61 1.41
CA SER A 198 1.50 -0.94 2.67
C SER A 198 1.27 0.11 3.76
N LYS A 199 1.25 1.41 3.39
CA LYS A 199 0.91 2.49 4.31
C LYS A 199 -0.49 2.27 4.90
N PHE A 200 -1.46 2.01 4.04
CA PHE A 200 -2.84 1.76 4.44
C PHE A 200 -2.95 0.62 5.47
N ILE A 201 -2.19 -0.46 5.24
CA ILE A 201 -2.22 -1.64 6.09
C ILE A 201 -1.65 -1.37 7.48
N PHE A 202 -0.41 -0.87 7.55
CA PHE A 202 0.18 -0.68 8.88
C PHE A 202 -0.51 0.42 9.69
N THR A 203 -1.13 1.40 9.04
CA THR A 203 -1.86 2.48 9.72
C THR A 203 -3.15 2.01 10.36
N ARG A 204 -3.70 0.85 9.97
CA ARG A 204 -4.81 0.21 10.69
C ARG A 204 -4.38 -0.20 12.10
N SER A 205 -3.24 -0.89 12.21
CA SER A 205 -2.70 -1.30 13.52
C SER A 205 -2.35 -0.08 14.39
N LEU A 206 -1.81 0.98 13.77
CA LEU A 206 -1.54 2.23 14.46
C LEU A 206 -2.83 2.89 14.97
N SER A 207 -3.88 2.91 14.16
CA SER A 207 -5.18 3.47 14.55
C SER A 207 -5.82 2.68 15.70
N ASP A 208 -5.77 1.34 15.66
CA ASP A 208 -6.29 0.51 16.74
C ASP A 208 -5.47 0.68 18.04
N MET A 209 -4.16 0.80 17.93
CA MET A 209 -3.30 1.14 19.07
C MET A 209 -3.75 2.45 19.74
N LEU A 210 -4.03 3.50 18.95
CA LEU A 210 -4.51 4.78 19.49
C LEU A 210 -5.89 4.66 20.16
N GLU A 211 -6.77 3.79 19.67
CA GLU A 211 -8.07 3.54 20.33
C GLU A 211 -7.92 2.72 21.62
N LEU A 212 -6.94 1.83 21.71
CA LEU A 212 -6.65 1.08 22.92
C LEU A 212 -6.01 1.95 24.02
N ILE A 213 -5.36 3.06 23.67
CA ILE A 213 -4.76 4.00 24.62
C ILE A 213 -5.81 4.97 25.20
N LYS A 214 -6.90 5.23 24.48
CA LYS A 214 -8.02 6.06 24.98
C LYS A 214 -8.77 5.41 26.14
#